data_f672edd7cedc6b3216c567a6e6fb71f3
#
_entry.id   f672edd7cedc6b3216c567a6e6fb71f3
#
_cell.length_a   1.000
_cell.length_b   1.000
_cell.length_c   1.000
_cell.angle_alpha   90.00
_cell.angle_beta   90.00
_cell.angle_gamma   90.00
#
_symmetry.space_group_name_H-M   'P 1'
#
loop_
_entity.id
_entity.type
_entity.pdbx_description
1 polymer ?
#
loop_
_entity_poly.entity_id
_entity_poly.type
_entity_poly.pdbx_seq_one_letter_code
_entity_poly.pdbx_strand_id
1 'polypeptide(L)'
;MNTEIIKEIDVQSVMTKSSLPVGGYSVNPYVGCPHACKYCYASFMKRFTGHTEPWGAFLDVKNWKPIANPHKYDGERIVIGSVTDGYNPYEEQFCRTHRLLEELRGSNAEIMICTKSDLVLRDLDLLKRFPKVTVSWSVNTLDERFRTDMDNAVSIERRLNAMRQVYEAGIRTVCFVSPIFPGITDMKAIIEKVKGYADLIWLENLNLRGQFKGGIMTYIREKHPDLFPLYEEIYNKKRLDYWQALEQDISQYAKAQGFPYRINDLPYGRSEKGLSLIHISEPT
;
A
#
# COMPACT_ATOMS: atom_id res chain seq x y z
N MET A 1 -17.29 -18.20 8.97
CA MET A 1 -16.81 -17.50 7.76
C MET A 1 -17.79 -16.37 7.51
N ASN A 2 -17.38 -15.11 7.67
CA ASN A 2 -18.23 -14.00 7.25
C ASN A 2 -18.31 -14.05 5.73
N THR A 3 -19.51 -14.25 5.21
CA THR A 3 -19.76 -14.23 3.78
C THR A 3 -19.62 -12.78 3.32
N GLU A 4 -18.59 -12.49 2.54
CA GLU A 4 -18.41 -11.16 1.95
C GLU A 4 -19.56 -10.88 0.97
N ILE A 5 -20.09 -9.66 1.03
CA ILE A 5 -21.10 -9.23 0.08
C ILE A 5 -20.38 -8.70 -1.15
N ILE A 6 -20.63 -9.35 -2.31
CA ILE A 6 -20.03 -8.96 -3.60
C ILE A 6 -21.15 -8.43 -4.50
N LYS A 7 -20.93 -7.25 -5.07
CA LYS A 7 -21.84 -6.61 -6.03
C LYS A 7 -21.06 -6.11 -7.23
N GLU A 8 -21.64 -6.22 -8.40
CA GLU A 8 -21.16 -5.48 -9.58
C GLU A 8 -21.87 -4.14 -9.67
N ILE A 9 -21.10 -3.08 -9.91
CA ILE A 9 -21.59 -1.71 -10.02
C ILE A 9 -21.10 -1.06 -11.31
N ASP A 10 -21.96 -0.31 -11.97
CA ASP A 10 -21.58 0.46 -13.14
C ASP A 10 -21.03 1.83 -12.75
N VAL A 11 -19.89 2.20 -13.34
CA VAL A 11 -19.28 3.51 -13.16
C VAL A 11 -19.02 4.17 -14.53
N GLN A 12 -19.06 5.49 -14.56
CA GLN A 12 -18.79 6.22 -15.81
C GLN A 12 -17.32 6.06 -16.25
N SER A 13 -16.39 6.04 -15.31
CA SER A 13 -14.96 5.88 -15.55
C SER A 13 -14.30 5.25 -14.33
N VAL A 14 -13.35 4.35 -14.57
CA VAL A 14 -12.44 3.83 -13.54
C VAL A 14 -11.29 4.79 -13.28
N MET A 15 -10.98 5.68 -14.23
CA MET A 15 -9.89 6.65 -14.18
C MET A 15 -10.31 7.90 -13.42
N THR A 16 -9.80 8.08 -12.21
CA THR A 16 -10.06 9.24 -11.36
C THR A 16 -8.81 10.08 -11.24
N LYS A 17 -8.91 11.39 -11.57
CA LYS A 17 -7.77 12.30 -11.39
C LYS A 17 -7.35 12.33 -9.93
N SER A 18 -6.06 12.11 -9.67
CA SER A 18 -5.53 12.01 -8.31
C SER A 18 -5.37 13.39 -7.69
N SER A 19 -5.79 13.51 -6.43
CA SER A 19 -5.42 14.65 -5.55
C SER A 19 -4.20 14.34 -4.67
N LEU A 20 -3.62 13.15 -4.83
CA LEU A 20 -2.42 12.74 -4.08
C LEU A 20 -1.18 13.50 -4.58
N PRO A 21 -0.17 13.73 -3.72
CA PRO A 21 1.07 14.41 -4.10
C PRO A 21 1.80 13.75 -5.29
N VAL A 22 1.56 12.46 -5.53
CA VAL A 22 2.13 11.71 -6.66
C VAL A 22 1.56 12.13 -8.03
N GLY A 23 0.47 12.90 -8.07
CA GLY A 23 -0.19 13.35 -9.30
C GLY A 23 -0.83 12.24 -10.13
N GLY A 24 -1.21 12.58 -11.37
CA GLY A 24 -1.76 11.63 -12.34
C GLY A 24 -3.16 11.13 -12.00
N TYR A 25 -3.36 9.82 -12.07
CA TYR A 25 -4.64 9.14 -11.83
C TYR A 25 -4.55 8.13 -10.70
N SER A 26 -5.56 8.11 -9.83
CA SER A 26 -5.78 7.08 -8.83
C SER A 26 -6.87 6.14 -9.33
N VAL A 27 -6.54 4.87 -9.47
CA VAL A 27 -7.41 3.88 -10.10
C VAL A 27 -7.62 2.70 -9.16
N ASN A 28 -8.88 2.49 -8.80
CA ASN A 28 -9.28 1.39 -7.95
C ASN A 28 -10.44 0.65 -8.63
N PRO A 29 -10.19 -0.50 -9.28
CA PRO A 29 -11.21 -1.28 -9.98
C PRO A 29 -12.30 -1.84 -9.06
N TYR A 30 -12.09 -1.76 -7.76
CA TYR A 30 -12.98 -2.25 -6.71
C TYR A 30 -13.26 -1.17 -5.67
N VAL A 31 -14.32 -1.36 -4.87
CA VAL A 31 -14.59 -0.62 -3.62
C VAL A 31 -14.79 -1.63 -2.51
N GLY A 32 -14.21 -1.38 -1.35
CA GLY A 32 -14.04 -2.41 -0.31
C GLY A 32 -12.78 -3.24 -0.57
N CYS A 33 -12.30 -3.98 0.44
CA CYS A 33 -11.07 -4.75 0.30
C CYS A 33 -11.09 -5.99 1.21
N PRO A 34 -11.14 -7.21 0.63
CA PRO A 34 -11.20 -8.48 1.37
C PRO A 34 -9.97 -8.75 2.24
N HIS A 35 -8.86 -8.03 2.03
CA HIS A 35 -7.72 -8.11 2.94
C HIS A 35 -8.05 -7.67 4.37
N ALA A 36 -9.14 -6.90 4.56
CA ALA A 36 -9.71 -6.53 5.85
C ALA A 36 -8.69 -6.04 6.89
N CYS A 37 -7.67 -5.29 6.44
CA CYS A 37 -6.61 -4.81 7.32
C CYS A 37 -7.19 -3.98 8.47
N LYS A 38 -6.88 -4.36 9.72
CA LYS A 38 -7.38 -3.66 10.92
C LYS A 38 -6.88 -2.21 11.04
N TYR A 39 -5.79 -1.88 10.35
CA TYR A 39 -5.19 -0.55 10.30
C TYR A 39 -5.51 0.22 9.02
N CYS A 40 -6.48 -0.24 8.21
CA CYS A 40 -6.75 0.34 6.90
C CYS A 40 -7.26 1.77 6.99
N TYR A 41 -6.46 2.72 6.51
CA TYR A 41 -6.89 4.11 6.42
C TYR A 41 -8.06 4.30 5.45
N ALA A 42 -8.14 3.47 4.40
CA ALA A 42 -9.19 3.56 3.38
C ALA A 42 -10.58 3.14 3.87
N SER A 43 -10.69 2.64 5.12
CA SER A 43 -11.99 2.34 5.74
C SER A 43 -12.96 3.54 5.75
N PHE A 44 -12.45 4.78 5.68
CA PHE A 44 -13.28 5.99 5.54
C PHE A 44 -14.09 6.01 4.24
N MET A 45 -13.66 5.28 3.20
CA MET A 45 -14.36 5.20 1.91
C MET A 45 -15.76 4.57 2.05
N LYS A 46 -15.98 3.74 3.08
CA LYS A 46 -17.29 3.16 3.36
C LYS A 46 -18.42 4.21 3.41
N ARG A 47 -18.15 5.40 3.92
CA ARG A 47 -19.14 6.50 4.01
C ARG A 47 -19.70 6.97 2.66
N PHE A 48 -18.99 6.64 1.56
CA PHE A 48 -19.40 6.97 0.20
C PHE A 48 -20.08 5.80 -0.53
N THR A 49 -20.32 4.70 0.19
CA THR A 49 -21.01 3.51 -0.32
C THR A 49 -22.36 3.38 0.39
N GLY A 50 -23.26 2.58 -0.15
CA GLY A 50 -24.50 2.22 0.54
C GLY A 50 -24.37 1.07 1.53
N HIS A 51 -23.14 0.62 1.84
CA HIS A 51 -22.88 -0.53 2.69
C HIS A 51 -23.05 -0.23 4.18
N THR A 52 -23.77 -1.12 4.88
CA THR A 52 -23.85 -1.17 6.35
C THR A 52 -22.79 -2.05 6.96
N GLU A 53 -22.29 -3.02 6.18
CA GLU A 53 -21.25 -3.98 6.56
C GLU A 53 -19.94 -3.28 6.90
N PRO A 54 -19.10 -3.84 7.79
CA PRO A 54 -17.79 -3.28 8.08
C PRO A 54 -16.88 -3.30 6.84
N TRP A 55 -15.93 -2.37 6.79
CA TRP A 55 -14.87 -2.40 5.78
C TRP A 55 -14.12 -3.73 5.84
N GLY A 56 -13.99 -4.38 4.69
CA GLY A 56 -13.41 -5.73 4.60
C GLY A 56 -14.45 -6.85 4.51
N ALA A 57 -15.74 -6.55 4.71
CA ALA A 57 -16.82 -7.53 4.59
C ALA A 57 -17.69 -7.33 3.34
N PHE A 58 -17.29 -6.44 2.44
CA PHE A 58 -17.95 -6.22 1.14
C PHE A 58 -16.93 -5.90 0.04
N LEU A 59 -17.32 -6.15 -1.19
CA LEU A 59 -16.57 -5.80 -2.39
C LEU A 59 -17.53 -5.39 -3.51
N ASP A 60 -17.46 -4.14 -3.96
CA ASP A 60 -18.10 -3.72 -5.20
C ASP A 60 -17.11 -3.83 -6.35
N VAL A 61 -17.49 -4.58 -7.36
CA VAL A 61 -16.72 -4.81 -8.58
C VAL A 61 -17.17 -3.79 -9.61
N LYS A 62 -16.28 -2.92 -10.04
CA LYS A 62 -16.61 -1.87 -11.00
C LYS A 62 -16.68 -2.39 -12.43
N ASN A 63 -17.75 -2.02 -13.12
CA ASN A 63 -17.88 -2.11 -14.56
C ASN A 63 -17.76 -0.69 -15.15
N TRP A 64 -16.99 -0.53 -16.22
CA TRP A 64 -16.82 0.75 -16.92
C TRP A 64 -16.84 0.54 -18.43
N LYS A 65 -17.09 1.63 -19.19
CA LYS A 65 -16.96 1.62 -20.64
C LYS A 65 -15.48 1.48 -21.02
N PRO A 66 -15.15 0.66 -22.04
CA PRO A 66 -13.76 0.48 -22.47
C PRO A 66 -13.04 1.81 -22.73
N ILE A 67 -11.76 1.86 -22.42
CA ILE A 67 -10.89 3.01 -22.67
C ILE A 67 -10.61 3.05 -24.19
N ALA A 68 -11.34 3.89 -24.92
CA ALA A 68 -11.26 3.95 -26.37
C ALA A 68 -9.93 4.53 -26.89
N ASN A 69 -9.28 5.40 -26.10
CA ASN A 69 -8.00 6.00 -26.48
C ASN A 69 -7.02 5.96 -25.28
N PRO A 70 -6.15 4.95 -25.20
CA PRO A 70 -5.16 4.85 -24.15
C PRO A 70 -4.09 5.93 -24.22
N HIS A 71 -3.78 6.50 -25.40
CA HIS A 71 -2.79 7.58 -25.58
C HIS A 71 -3.17 8.88 -24.87
N LYS A 72 -4.43 9.04 -24.45
CA LYS A 72 -4.85 10.14 -23.56
C LYS A 72 -4.05 10.15 -22.25
N TYR A 73 -3.49 9.03 -21.87
CA TYR A 73 -2.75 8.84 -20.61
C TYR A 73 -1.23 8.80 -20.81
N ASP A 74 -0.74 9.13 -22.01
CA ASP A 74 0.69 9.20 -22.28
C ASP A 74 1.38 10.22 -21.36
N GLY A 75 2.45 9.80 -20.71
CA GLY A 75 3.19 10.62 -19.72
C GLY A 75 2.50 10.79 -18.37
N GLU A 76 1.27 10.33 -18.22
CA GLU A 76 0.56 10.38 -16.95
C GLU A 76 0.94 9.22 -16.04
N ARG A 77 0.94 9.46 -14.73
CA ARG A 77 1.10 8.40 -13.72
C ARG A 77 -0.25 7.82 -13.35
N ILE A 78 -0.34 6.50 -13.38
CA ILE A 78 -1.55 5.74 -13.02
C ILE A 78 -1.21 4.88 -11.79
N VAL A 79 -1.79 5.25 -10.65
CA VAL A 79 -1.62 4.52 -9.38
C VAL A 79 -2.81 3.58 -9.18
N ILE A 80 -2.55 2.28 -9.22
CA ILE A 80 -3.55 1.22 -9.01
C ILE A 80 -3.41 0.70 -7.58
N GLY A 81 -4.51 0.63 -6.85
CA GLY A 81 -4.52 0.07 -5.51
C GLY A 81 -4.28 1.09 -4.38
N SER A 82 -4.60 2.38 -4.60
CA SER A 82 -4.41 3.42 -3.58
C SER A 82 -5.34 3.28 -2.37
N VAL A 83 -6.55 2.76 -2.54
CA VAL A 83 -7.54 2.59 -1.43
C VAL A 83 -8.11 1.18 -1.36
N THR A 84 -8.00 0.39 -2.42
CA THR A 84 -8.42 -1.02 -2.48
C THR A 84 -7.37 -1.80 -3.24
N ASP A 85 -6.94 -2.94 -2.75
CA ASP A 85 -5.97 -3.75 -3.48
C ASP A 85 -6.57 -4.22 -4.82
N GLY A 86 -5.95 -3.81 -5.93
CA GLY A 86 -6.37 -4.20 -7.27
C GLY A 86 -6.17 -5.69 -7.55
N TYR A 87 -5.29 -6.35 -6.79
CA TYR A 87 -5.03 -7.78 -6.85
C TYR A 87 -5.59 -8.53 -5.63
N ASN A 88 -6.72 -8.05 -5.09
CA ASN A 88 -7.43 -8.78 -4.05
C ASN A 88 -7.85 -10.18 -4.54
N PRO A 89 -8.23 -11.12 -3.65
CA PRO A 89 -8.52 -12.52 -4.06
C PRO A 89 -9.57 -12.67 -5.18
N TYR A 90 -10.53 -11.76 -5.25
CA TYR A 90 -11.58 -11.79 -6.28
C TYR A 90 -11.13 -11.29 -7.66
N GLU A 91 -9.94 -10.67 -7.75
CA GLU A 91 -9.35 -10.31 -9.04
C GLU A 91 -9.05 -11.55 -9.90
N GLU A 92 -8.82 -12.72 -9.30
CA GLU A 92 -8.69 -13.98 -10.03
C GLU A 92 -9.94 -14.30 -10.85
N GLN A 93 -11.12 -14.03 -10.29
CA GLN A 93 -12.43 -14.27 -10.93
C GLN A 93 -12.85 -13.13 -11.84
N PHE A 94 -12.77 -11.89 -11.35
CA PHE A 94 -13.36 -10.73 -12.05
C PHE A 94 -12.44 -10.06 -13.06
N CYS A 95 -11.12 -10.25 -12.95
CA CYS A 95 -10.10 -9.76 -13.89
C CYS A 95 -10.19 -8.26 -14.21
N ARG A 96 -10.58 -7.41 -13.24
CA ARG A 96 -10.78 -5.98 -13.49
C ARG A 96 -9.47 -5.22 -13.64
N THR A 97 -8.47 -5.56 -12.84
CA THR A 97 -7.12 -4.97 -12.96
C THR A 97 -6.44 -5.44 -14.23
N HIS A 98 -6.55 -6.72 -14.55
CA HIS A 98 -6.07 -7.27 -15.83
C HIS A 98 -6.68 -6.54 -17.03
N ARG A 99 -8.00 -6.42 -17.06
CA ARG A 99 -8.74 -5.70 -18.10
C ARG A 99 -8.26 -4.26 -18.22
N LEU A 100 -8.11 -3.54 -17.11
CA LEU A 100 -7.61 -2.18 -17.11
C LEU A 100 -6.23 -2.06 -17.77
N LEU A 101 -5.31 -2.96 -17.42
CA LEU A 101 -3.97 -2.99 -18.02
C LEU A 101 -4.02 -3.30 -19.51
N GLU A 102 -4.87 -4.25 -19.96
CA GLU A 102 -5.08 -4.51 -21.39
C GLU A 102 -5.63 -3.30 -22.13
N GLU A 103 -6.59 -2.58 -21.55
CA GLU A 103 -7.16 -1.36 -22.14
C GLU A 103 -6.15 -0.19 -22.20
N LEU A 104 -5.17 -0.15 -21.30
CA LEU A 104 -4.09 0.86 -21.26
C LEU A 104 -2.89 0.46 -22.12
N ARG A 105 -2.84 -0.75 -22.61
CA ARG A 105 -1.73 -1.26 -23.43
C ARG A 105 -1.53 -0.38 -24.67
N GLY A 106 -0.28 -0.02 -24.93
CA GLY A 106 0.10 0.87 -26.03
C GLY A 106 0.21 2.33 -25.62
N SER A 107 -0.23 2.71 -24.42
CA SER A 107 0.05 4.04 -23.87
C SER A 107 1.47 4.12 -23.30
N ASN A 108 2.01 5.34 -23.22
CA ASN A 108 3.25 5.65 -22.52
C ASN A 108 2.99 6.10 -21.06
N ALA A 109 1.95 5.54 -20.43
CA ALA A 109 1.65 5.80 -19.04
C ALA A 109 2.69 5.17 -18.10
N GLU A 110 2.97 5.84 -16.97
CA GLU A 110 3.72 5.26 -15.85
C GLU A 110 2.75 4.48 -14.95
N ILE A 111 2.90 3.18 -14.87
CA ILE A 111 2.05 2.31 -14.05
C ILE A 111 2.70 2.10 -12.68
N MET A 112 1.98 2.43 -11.62
CA MET A 112 2.36 2.15 -10.24
C MET A 112 1.28 1.28 -9.59
N ILE A 113 1.66 0.10 -9.12
CA ILE A 113 0.76 -0.86 -8.46
C ILE A 113 1.12 -0.94 -6.99
N CYS A 114 0.11 -0.80 -6.11
CA CYS A 114 0.24 -1.02 -4.67
C CYS A 114 -0.56 -2.27 -4.30
N THR A 115 0.10 -3.30 -3.75
CA THR A 115 -0.57 -4.57 -3.46
C THR A 115 0.01 -5.28 -2.23
N LYS A 116 -0.73 -6.23 -1.69
CA LYS A 116 -0.30 -7.26 -0.72
C LYS A 116 -0.38 -8.67 -1.32
N SER A 117 -0.63 -8.76 -2.63
CA SER A 117 -0.92 -10.02 -3.31
C SER A 117 0.24 -10.48 -4.20
N ASP A 118 0.36 -11.77 -4.38
CA ASP A 118 1.23 -12.37 -5.39
C ASP A 118 0.50 -12.61 -6.73
N LEU A 119 -0.81 -12.36 -6.79
CA LEU A 119 -1.61 -12.50 -8.02
C LEU A 119 -1.14 -11.55 -9.15
N VAL A 120 -0.43 -10.48 -8.82
CA VAL A 120 0.19 -9.59 -9.81
C VAL A 120 1.13 -10.33 -10.78
N LEU A 121 1.68 -11.47 -10.38
CA LEU A 121 2.52 -12.32 -11.23
C LEU A 121 1.78 -12.85 -12.46
N ARG A 122 0.44 -13.01 -12.39
CA ARG A 122 -0.40 -13.36 -13.55
C ARG A 122 -0.22 -12.38 -14.71
N ASP A 123 -0.03 -11.10 -14.38
CA ASP A 123 0.00 -10.03 -15.36
C ASP A 123 1.44 -9.56 -15.71
N LEU A 124 2.46 -10.33 -15.30
CA LEU A 124 3.86 -9.95 -15.43
C LEU A 124 4.25 -9.65 -16.89
N ASP A 125 3.83 -10.49 -17.85
CA ASP A 125 4.13 -10.28 -19.26
C ASP A 125 3.39 -9.08 -19.86
N LEU A 126 2.21 -8.75 -19.34
CA LEU A 126 1.49 -7.55 -19.70
C LEU A 126 2.18 -6.29 -19.14
N LEU A 127 2.62 -6.34 -17.91
CA LEU A 127 3.34 -5.24 -17.25
C LEU A 127 4.64 -4.89 -17.98
N LYS A 128 5.39 -5.87 -18.49
CA LYS A 128 6.60 -5.66 -19.31
C LYS A 128 6.36 -4.86 -20.60
N ARG A 129 5.12 -4.71 -21.03
CA ARG A 129 4.76 -3.95 -22.24
C ARG A 129 4.64 -2.45 -22.00
N PHE A 130 4.63 -2.00 -20.75
CA PHE A 130 4.62 -0.59 -20.42
C PHE A 130 6.05 -0.07 -20.27
N PRO A 131 6.33 1.17 -20.68
CA PRO A 131 7.68 1.73 -20.65
C PRO A 131 8.19 1.95 -19.23
N LYS A 132 7.28 2.16 -18.27
CA LYS A 132 7.63 2.43 -16.88
C LYS A 132 6.61 1.81 -15.94
N VAL A 133 7.05 0.80 -15.21
CA VAL A 133 6.24 0.10 -14.22
C VAL A 133 6.96 0.05 -12.88
N THR A 134 6.23 0.27 -11.83
CA THR A 134 6.67 0.07 -10.45
C THR A 134 5.63 -0.77 -9.72
N VAL A 135 6.05 -1.86 -9.09
CA VAL A 135 5.17 -2.63 -8.21
C VAL A 135 5.65 -2.50 -6.78
N SER A 136 4.73 -2.11 -5.90
CA SER A 136 4.98 -1.84 -4.49
C SER A 136 4.23 -2.84 -3.62
N TRP A 137 4.96 -3.62 -2.82
CA TRP A 137 4.35 -4.52 -1.84
C TRP A 137 4.37 -3.95 -0.44
N SER A 138 3.21 -3.97 0.23
CA SER A 138 3.15 -3.66 1.65
C SER A 138 3.67 -4.84 2.47
N VAL A 139 4.79 -4.61 3.18
CA VAL A 139 5.41 -5.57 4.12
C VAL A 139 5.78 -4.80 5.38
N ASN A 140 4.95 -4.91 6.41
CA ASN A 140 5.12 -4.15 7.66
C ASN A 140 5.62 -5.00 8.84
N THR A 141 5.83 -6.28 8.62
CA THR A 141 6.38 -7.22 9.58
C THR A 141 6.97 -8.43 8.88
N LEU A 142 7.85 -9.16 9.54
CA LEU A 142 8.27 -10.51 9.16
C LEU A 142 7.66 -11.58 10.08
N ASP A 143 6.86 -11.18 11.07
CA ASP A 143 6.12 -12.09 11.95
C ASP A 143 4.76 -12.44 11.33
N GLU A 144 4.62 -13.69 10.90
CA GLU A 144 3.40 -14.19 10.27
C GLU A 144 2.20 -14.24 11.23
N ARG A 145 2.44 -14.38 12.55
CA ARG A 145 1.36 -14.35 13.55
C ARG A 145 0.77 -12.94 13.64
N PHE A 146 1.64 -11.94 13.75
CA PHE A 146 1.22 -10.55 13.75
C PHE A 146 0.51 -10.19 12.44
N ARG A 147 1.05 -10.63 11.28
CA ARG A 147 0.40 -10.43 9.97
C ARG A 147 -1.02 -11.01 9.98
N THR A 148 -1.19 -12.26 10.43
CA THR A 148 -2.51 -12.94 10.47
C THR A 148 -3.49 -12.23 11.40
N ASP A 149 -3.01 -11.65 12.49
CA ASP A 149 -3.83 -10.83 13.37
C ASP A 149 -4.26 -9.50 12.71
N MET A 150 -3.49 -8.97 11.76
CA MET A 150 -3.67 -7.64 11.18
C MET A 150 -4.36 -7.60 9.84
N ASP A 151 -4.17 -8.61 8.97
CA ASP A 151 -4.81 -8.67 7.65
C ASP A 151 -5.04 -10.10 7.14
N ASN A 152 -5.94 -10.24 6.17
CA ASN A 152 -6.28 -11.49 5.51
C ASN A 152 -5.57 -11.66 4.15
N ALA A 153 -4.55 -10.86 3.85
CA ALA A 153 -3.82 -10.97 2.60
C ALA A 153 -2.92 -12.22 2.58
N VAL A 154 -2.23 -12.48 1.47
CA VAL A 154 -1.31 -13.61 1.36
C VAL A 154 -0.15 -13.51 2.37
N SER A 155 0.49 -14.64 2.67
CA SER A 155 1.61 -14.71 3.60
C SER A 155 2.76 -13.77 3.21
N ILE A 156 3.57 -13.41 4.20
CA ILE A 156 4.76 -12.58 3.97
C ILE A 156 5.68 -13.23 2.95
N GLU A 157 5.90 -14.54 3.07
CA GLU A 157 6.73 -15.30 2.14
C GLU A 157 6.24 -15.18 0.69
N ARG A 158 4.93 -15.30 0.45
CA ARG A 158 4.33 -15.13 -0.89
C ARG A 158 4.55 -13.71 -1.41
N ARG A 159 4.37 -12.67 -0.58
CA ARG A 159 4.64 -11.28 -0.97
C ARG A 159 6.09 -11.08 -1.38
N LEU A 160 7.05 -11.56 -0.57
CA LEU A 160 8.48 -11.43 -0.82
C LEU A 160 8.92 -12.22 -2.04
N ASN A 161 8.37 -13.41 -2.25
CA ASN A 161 8.65 -14.23 -3.44
C ASN A 161 8.14 -13.55 -4.72
N ALA A 162 6.93 -12.99 -4.68
CA ALA A 162 6.39 -12.23 -5.82
C ALA A 162 7.23 -10.99 -6.13
N MET A 163 7.66 -10.24 -5.10
CA MET A 163 8.55 -9.09 -5.27
C MET A 163 9.84 -9.50 -5.97
N ARG A 164 10.47 -10.61 -5.54
CA ARG A 164 11.69 -11.12 -6.16
C ARG A 164 11.50 -11.47 -7.62
N GLN A 165 10.43 -12.20 -7.97
CA GLN A 165 10.15 -12.58 -9.35
C GLN A 165 9.94 -11.36 -10.26
N VAL A 166 9.26 -10.34 -9.77
CA VAL A 166 9.04 -9.09 -10.52
C VAL A 166 10.35 -8.31 -10.69
N TYR A 167 11.21 -8.29 -9.66
CA TYR A 167 12.55 -7.72 -9.74
C TYR A 167 13.43 -8.45 -10.77
N GLU A 168 13.47 -9.77 -10.71
CA GLU A 168 14.21 -10.62 -11.66
C GLU A 168 13.69 -10.48 -13.10
N ALA A 169 12.43 -10.10 -13.26
CA ALA A 169 11.83 -9.77 -14.55
C ALA A 169 12.18 -8.36 -15.07
N GLY A 170 13.02 -7.59 -14.35
CA GLY A 170 13.47 -6.25 -14.71
C GLY A 170 12.44 -5.13 -14.47
N ILE A 171 11.40 -5.40 -13.69
CA ILE A 171 10.40 -4.39 -13.30
C ILE A 171 10.81 -3.82 -11.95
N ARG A 172 10.73 -2.49 -11.84
CA ARG A 172 11.06 -1.77 -10.60
C ARG A 172 10.17 -2.22 -9.44
N THR A 173 10.79 -2.55 -8.32
CA THR A 173 10.12 -3.03 -7.11
C THR A 173 10.31 -2.09 -5.93
N VAL A 174 9.27 -1.97 -5.12
CA VAL A 174 9.28 -1.18 -3.88
C VAL A 174 8.81 -2.05 -2.73
N CYS A 175 9.59 -2.12 -1.67
CA CYS A 175 9.12 -2.64 -0.39
C CYS A 175 8.49 -1.48 0.39
N PHE A 176 7.17 -1.49 0.52
CA PHE A 176 6.43 -0.46 1.24
C PHE A 176 6.18 -0.93 2.67
N VAL A 177 6.99 -0.43 3.61
CA VAL A 177 6.81 -0.72 5.03
C VAL A 177 5.75 0.23 5.59
N SER A 178 4.51 -0.16 5.40
CA SER A 178 3.33 0.62 5.77
C SER A 178 2.21 -0.28 6.32
N PRO A 179 1.73 0.07 7.51
CA PRO A 179 2.30 1.05 8.43
C PRO A 179 3.41 0.47 9.32
N ILE A 180 4.30 1.31 9.81
CA ILE A 180 5.27 0.94 10.86
C ILE A 180 4.54 0.92 12.20
N PHE A 181 4.51 -0.23 12.86
CA PHE A 181 3.99 -0.41 14.21
C PHE A 181 5.10 -0.18 15.23
N PRO A 182 5.02 0.85 16.10
CA PRO A 182 6.03 1.13 17.12
C PRO A 182 6.37 -0.10 17.98
N GLY A 183 7.66 -0.43 18.07
CA GLY A 183 8.14 -1.57 18.86
C GLY A 183 7.85 -2.97 18.29
N ILE A 184 7.10 -3.07 17.19
CA ILE A 184 6.72 -4.36 16.55
C ILE A 184 7.38 -4.52 15.18
N THR A 185 7.35 -3.48 14.34
CA THR A 185 7.97 -3.52 13.01
C THR A 185 9.48 -3.44 13.14
N ASP A 186 10.18 -4.54 12.87
CA ASP A 186 11.65 -4.56 12.78
C ASP A 186 12.09 -4.10 11.39
N MET A 187 12.38 -2.82 11.29
CA MET A 187 12.78 -2.16 10.05
C MET A 187 14.06 -2.73 9.47
N LYS A 188 15.06 -2.98 10.34
CA LYS A 188 16.38 -3.47 9.89
C LYS A 188 16.29 -4.88 9.36
N ALA A 189 15.53 -5.75 10.04
CA ALA A 189 15.29 -7.11 9.55
C ALA A 189 14.54 -7.11 8.20
N ILE A 190 13.55 -6.23 8.00
CA ILE A 190 12.85 -6.10 6.71
C ILE A 190 13.84 -5.63 5.63
N ILE A 191 14.64 -4.60 5.88
CA ILE A 191 15.65 -4.09 4.94
C ILE A 191 16.62 -5.20 4.55
N GLU A 192 17.19 -5.91 5.52
CA GLU A 192 18.11 -7.02 5.25
C GLU A 192 17.47 -8.11 4.40
N LYS A 193 16.18 -8.38 4.62
CA LYS A 193 15.45 -9.41 3.89
C LYS A 193 15.24 -9.06 2.41
N VAL A 194 15.04 -7.77 2.09
CA VAL A 194 14.61 -7.33 0.74
C VAL A 194 15.69 -6.59 -0.06
N LYS A 195 16.80 -6.16 0.53
CA LYS A 195 17.83 -5.33 -0.11
C LYS A 195 18.42 -5.91 -1.41
N GLY A 196 18.29 -7.21 -1.65
CA GLY A 196 18.77 -7.86 -2.86
C GLY A 196 17.76 -7.87 -4.02
N TYR A 197 16.51 -7.46 -3.78
CA TYR A 197 15.43 -7.50 -4.78
C TYR A 197 14.34 -6.44 -4.57
N ALA A 198 14.68 -5.35 -3.90
CA ALA A 198 13.86 -4.13 -3.84
C ALA A 198 14.71 -2.93 -4.28
N ASP A 199 14.25 -2.19 -5.28
CA ASP A 199 14.93 -0.99 -5.77
C ASP A 199 14.79 0.20 -4.82
N LEU A 200 13.75 0.18 -3.97
CA LEU A 200 13.47 1.23 -3.01
C LEU A 200 12.73 0.66 -1.81
N ILE A 201 13.05 1.16 -0.63
CA ILE A 201 12.23 0.98 0.57
C ILE A 201 11.47 2.28 0.84
N TRP A 202 10.15 2.15 0.93
CA TRP A 202 9.26 3.25 1.23
C TRP A 202 8.66 3.04 2.63
N LEU A 203 8.75 4.04 3.48
CA LEU A 203 8.43 3.97 4.90
C LEU A 203 7.27 4.90 5.22
N GLU A 204 6.30 4.38 5.97
CA GLU A 204 5.15 5.16 6.42
C GLU A 204 4.74 4.79 7.85
N ASN A 205 4.52 5.80 8.65
CA ASN A 205 4.11 5.64 10.04
C ASN A 205 2.70 5.07 10.17
N LEU A 206 2.46 4.33 11.25
CA LEU A 206 1.11 4.03 11.68
C LEU A 206 0.40 5.31 12.13
N ASN A 207 -0.61 5.73 11.36
CA ASN A 207 -1.38 6.92 11.63
C ASN A 207 -2.73 6.55 12.26
N LEU A 208 -2.77 6.43 13.58
CA LEU A 208 -3.99 6.04 14.30
C LEU A 208 -5.01 7.16 14.34
N ARG A 209 -5.89 7.19 13.34
CA ARG A 209 -7.00 8.15 13.22
C ARG A 209 -8.32 7.42 13.01
N GLY A 210 -9.43 8.10 13.34
CA GLY A 210 -10.76 7.60 13.03
C GLY A 210 -11.11 6.28 13.72
N GLN A 211 -11.88 5.46 13.02
CA GLN A 211 -12.57 4.29 13.61
C GLN A 211 -11.62 3.15 14.01
N PHE A 212 -10.51 2.97 13.33
CA PHE A 212 -9.60 1.84 13.62
C PHE A 212 -8.65 2.09 14.80
N LYS A 213 -8.51 3.36 15.28
CA LYS A 213 -7.65 3.67 16.43
C LYS A 213 -8.00 2.83 17.66
N GLY A 214 -9.28 2.78 18.01
CA GLY A 214 -9.75 2.02 19.18
C GLY A 214 -9.38 0.54 19.10
N GLY A 215 -9.63 -0.08 17.95
CA GLY A 215 -9.31 -1.49 17.72
C GLY A 215 -7.82 -1.81 17.82
N ILE A 216 -6.96 -0.98 17.24
CA ILE A 216 -5.51 -1.15 17.33
C ILE A 216 -5.02 -0.93 18.77
N MET A 217 -5.49 0.11 19.47
CA MET A 217 -5.10 0.35 20.88
C MET A 217 -5.51 -0.81 21.78
N THR A 218 -6.70 -1.38 21.57
CA THR A 218 -7.17 -2.57 22.30
C THR A 218 -6.28 -3.77 21.99
N TYR A 219 -5.98 -4.04 20.73
CA TYR A 219 -5.09 -5.13 20.32
C TYR A 219 -3.71 -5.02 20.99
N ILE A 220 -3.10 -3.83 20.96
CA ILE A 220 -1.79 -3.60 21.62
C ILE A 220 -1.88 -3.86 23.13
N ARG A 221 -2.93 -3.37 23.79
CA ARG A 221 -3.13 -3.59 25.23
C ARG A 221 -3.22 -5.08 25.58
N GLU A 222 -3.90 -5.86 24.76
CA GLU A 222 -4.16 -7.28 25.01
C GLU A 222 -3.02 -8.20 24.59
N LYS A 223 -2.37 -7.93 23.48
CA LYS A 223 -1.37 -8.81 22.86
C LYS A 223 0.07 -8.36 23.11
N HIS A 224 0.29 -7.08 23.34
CA HIS A 224 1.60 -6.45 23.57
C HIS A 224 1.53 -5.45 24.74
N PRO A 225 1.13 -5.90 25.96
CA PRO A 225 0.89 -5.00 27.09
C PRO A 225 2.11 -4.14 27.44
N ASP A 226 3.32 -4.66 27.26
CA ASP A 226 4.57 -3.94 27.50
C ASP A 226 4.78 -2.74 26.55
N LEU A 227 4.19 -2.77 25.36
CA LEU A 227 4.23 -1.69 24.38
C LEU A 227 3.09 -0.68 24.56
N PHE A 228 2.06 -1.01 25.33
CA PHE A 228 0.90 -0.13 25.47
C PHE A 228 1.25 1.28 25.98
N PRO A 229 2.15 1.47 26.97
CA PRO A 229 2.58 2.81 27.38
C PRO A 229 3.22 3.62 26.24
N LEU A 230 4.02 2.98 25.37
CA LEU A 230 4.63 3.63 24.21
C LEU A 230 3.54 4.14 23.24
N TYR A 231 2.51 3.34 22.97
CA TYR A 231 1.39 3.74 22.11
C TYR A 231 0.59 4.89 22.72
N GLU A 232 0.40 4.92 24.03
CA GLU A 232 -0.24 6.06 24.71
C GLU A 232 0.57 7.35 24.56
N GLU A 233 1.90 7.29 24.76
CA GLU A 233 2.79 8.44 24.56
C GLU A 233 2.69 8.98 23.14
N ILE A 234 2.80 8.11 22.13
CA ILE A 234 2.78 8.51 20.72
C ILE A 234 1.41 9.05 20.31
N TYR A 235 0.32 8.29 20.56
CA TYR A 235 -0.98 8.54 19.93
C TYR A 235 -1.99 9.30 20.78
N ASN A 236 -1.85 9.29 22.09
CA ASN A 236 -2.72 10.05 23.00
C ASN A 236 -2.04 11.34 23.46
N LYS A 237 -0.77 11.28 23.83
CA LYS A 237 0.00 12.47 24.26
C LYS A 237 0.72 13.18 23.11
N LYS A 238 0.64 12.60 21.88
CA LYS A 238 1.20 13.18 20.62
C LYS A 238 2.71 13.42 20.70
N ARG A 239 3.45 12.54 21.35
CA ARG A 239 4.92 12.61 21.41
C ARG A 239 5.52 12.18 20.06
N LEU A 240 6.35 13.02 19.47
CA LEU A 240 6.97 12.80 18.16
C LEU A 240 8.40 12.27 18.23
N ASP A 241 9.01 12.32 19.39
CA ASP A 241 10.40 11.93 19.64
C ASP A 241 10.69 10.49 19.20
N TYR A 242 9.74 9.57 19.36
CA TYR A 242 9.87 8.21 18.85
C TYR A 242 10.12 8.19 17.31
N TRP A 243 9.31 8.93 16.56
CA TRP A 243 9.40 8.94 15.10
C TRP A 243 10.68 9.62 14.63
N GLN A 244 11.12 10.68 15.29
CA GLN A 244 12.37 11.38 15.00
C GLN A 244 13.59 10.48 15.25
N ALA A 245 13.60 9.75 16.39
CA ALA A 245 14.65 8.79 16.70
C ALA A 245 14.68 7.63 15.67
N LEU A 246 13.52 7.10 15.30
CA LEU A 246 13.41 6.06 14.29
C LEU A 246 13.93 6.53 12.93
N GLU A 247 13.55 7.74 12.50
CA GLU A 247 14.03 8.32 11.24
C GLU A 247 15.54 8.47 11.23
N GLN A 248 16.14 8.96 12.31
CA GLN A 248 17.60 9.08 12.43
C GLN A 248 18.29 7.72 12.38
N ASP A 249 17.79 6.73 13.12
CA ASP A 249 18.36 5.37 13.13
C ASP A 249 18.29 4.72 11.74
N ILE A 250 17.15 4.79 11.07
CA ILE A 250 16.99 4.24 9.72
C ILE A 250 17.83 4.99 8.69
N SER A 251 17.92 6.32 8.81
CA SER A 251 18.76 7.14 7.93
C SER A 251 20.23 6.75 8.03
N GLN A 252 20.74 6.59 9.25
CA GLN A 252 22.12 6.15 9.49
C GLN A 252 22.35 4.72 8.96
N TYR A 253 21.42 3.82 9.24
CA TYR A 253 21.50 2.44 8.78
C TYR A 253 21.49 2.33 7.25
N ALA A 254 20.56 3.00 6.59
CA ALA A 254 20.45 2.98 5.13
C ALA A 254 21.69 3.56 4.44
N LYS A 255 22.27 4.65 4.98
CA LYS A 255 23.53 5.21 4.50
C LYS A 255 24.69 4.23 4.65
N ALA A 256 24.79 3.56 5.80
CA ALA A 256 25.85 2.57 6.05
C ALA A 256 25.74 1.35 5.12
N GLN A 257 24.55 0.98 4.70
CA GLN A 257 24.29 -0.13 3.79
C GLN A 257 24.27 0.27 2.30
N GLY A 258 24.34 1.56 1.97
CA GLY A 258 24.24 2.07 0.59
C GLY A 258 22.86 1.80 -0.05
N PHE A 259 21.80 1.83 0.74
CA PHE A 259 20.48 1.42 0.30
C PHE A 259 19.54 2.62 0.07
N PRO A 260 18.85 2.73 -1.09
CA PRO A 260 17.88 3.81 -1.34
C PRO A 260 16.61 3.63 -0.51
N TYR A 261 16.21 4.68 0.19
CA TYR A 261 15.00 4.71 0.99
C TYR A 261 14.25 6.02 0.86
N ARG A 262 12.96 5.99 1.16
CA ARG A 262 12.09 7.17 1.22
C ARG A 262 11.22 7.09 2.46
N ILE A 263 11.17 8.16 3.22
CA ILE A 263 10.27 8.30 4.37
C ILE A 263 9.15 9.26 3.98
N ASN A 264 7.90 8.82 4.11
CA ASN A 264 6.74 9.71 4.03
C ASN A 264 6.53 10.39 5.38
N ASP A 265 6.06 11.62 5.33
CA ASP A 265 5.93 12.53 6.46
C ASP A 265 5.47 11.90 7.77
N LEU A 266 6.12 12.34 8.84
CA LEU A 266 5.63 12.20 10.19
C LEU A 266 4.24 12.86 10.32
N PRO A 267 3.25 12.23 10.98
CA PRO A 267 1.85 12.65 10.97
C PRO A 267 1.55 14.01 11.56
N TYR A 268 2.54 14.76 12.05
CA TYR A 268 2.36 16.02 12.77
C TYR A 268 3.20 17.20 12.25
N GLY A 269 3.95 17.01 11.18
CA GLY A 269 4.72 18.07 10.52
C GLY A 269 3.96 18.72 9.37
N ARG A 270 2.82 19.38 9.59
CA ARG A 270 2.44 20.46 8.70
C ARG A 270 3.37 21.63 9.01
N SER A 271 4.39 21.84 8.18
CA SER A 271 4.88 23.19 8.00
C SER A 271 3.70 24.03 7.52
N GLU A 272 3.57 25.25 7.98
CA GLU A 272 2.50 26.21 7.59
C GLU A 272 2.44 26.49 6.07
N LYS A 273 3.20 25.78 5.27
CA LYS A 273 3.24 25.83 3.80
C LYS A 273 3.19 24.44 3.19
N GLY A 274 2.12 23.69 3.41
CA GLY A 274 1.57 22.65 2.53
C GLY A 274 2.47 21.76 1.65
N LEU A 275 3.77 21.67 1.88
CA LEU A 275 4.74 20.92 1.10
C LEU A 275 5.30 19.79 1.96
N SER A 276 4.88 18.57 1.65
CA SER A 276 5.53 17.33 2.05
C SER A 276 6.97 17.34 1.56
N LEU A 277 7.93 17.46 2.47
CA LEU A 277 9.34 17.33 2.14
C LEU A 277 9.65 15.85 1.94
N ILE A 278 9.65 15.45 0.68
CA ILE A 278 10.11 14.14 0.24
C ILE A 278 11.63 14.18 0.23
N HIS A 279 12.28 13.59 1.21
CA HIS A 279 13.71 13.34 1.15
C HIS A 279 13.97 12.07 0.34
N ILE A 280 14.39 12.24 -0.91
CA ILE A 280 15.01 11.18 -1.71
C ILE A 280 16.51 11.31 -1.50
N SER A 281 17.13 10.40 -0.79
CA SER A 281 18.57 10.24 -0.83
C SER A 281 18.88 9.21 -1.91
N GLU A 282 19.19 9.67 -3.11
CA GLU A 282 19.86 8.82 -4.09
C GLU A 282 21.35 8.72 -3.69
N PRO A 283 21.98 7.56 -3.78
CA PRO A 283 23.42 7.46 -3.62
C PRO A 283 24.10 8.23 -4.76
N THR A 284 24.95 9.18 -4.40
CA THR A 284 25.89 9.84 -5.33
C THR A 284 26.95 8.89 -5.81
#